data_a23942dea4fd2b11cf3c118d74e6ea36
#
_entry.id   a23942dea4fd2b11cf3c118d74e6ea36
#
_cell.length_a   1.000
_cell.length_b   1.000
_cell.length_c   1.000
_cell.angle_alpha   90.00
_cell.angle_beta   90.00
_cell.angle_gamma   90.00
#
_symmetry.space_group_name_H-M   'P 1'
#
loop_
_entity.id
_entity.type
_entity.pdbx_description
1 polymer ?
#
loop_
_entity_poly.entity_id
_entity_poly.type
_entity_poly.pdbx_seq_one_letter_code
_entity_poly.pdbx_strand_id
1 'polypeptide(L)'
;MIKKILVANRGEIAMRIFRTCRVMDISTVAVYTHVDRGALHVRYAEEAYCISNSPEDTSYLKPELILAIAKKTGAAIHPGYGFLSENADFARRCEEEGVIFIGPGADIIAKMGIKTEARKIMREAGLPIVPGTETPVQGIEEVKKVAKEVGYPIMVSSINSIYPLVSDSRTL
;
A
#
# COMPACT_ATOMS: atom_id res chain seq x y z
N MET A 1 7.12 18.46 14.36
CA MET A 1 5.79 17.86 14.66
C MET A 1 4.92 18.05 13.42
N ILE A 2 4.25 17.01 12.94
CA ILE A 2 3.35 17.06 11.77
C ILE A 2 2.11 17.88 12.14
N LYS A 3 1.82 18.91 11.34
CA LYS A 3 0.67 19.80 11.55
C LYS A 3 -0.42 19.64 10.49
N LYS A 4 -0.10 19.02 9.36
CA LYS A 4 -1.02 18.82 8.25
C LYS A 4 -0.73 17.49 7.55
N ILE A 5 -1.77 16.75 7.20
CA ILE A 5 -1.66 15.45 6.52
C ILE A 5 -2.52 15.47 5.25
N LEU A 6 -1.88 15.15 4.13
CA LEU A 6 -2.55 14.76 2.89
C LEU A 6 -2.75 13.25 2.90
N VAL A 7 -3.99 12.80 2.73
CA VAL A 7 -4.30 11.37 2.59
C VAL A 7 -4.36 11.01 1.11
N ALA A 8 -3.34 10.28 0.65
CA ALA A 8 -3.24 9.80 -0.74
C ALA A 8 -4.10 8.53 -0.95
N ASN A 9 -5.37 8.63 -0.57
CA ASN A 9 -6.35 7.54 -0.62
C ASN A 9 -7.78 8.11 -0.64
N ARG A 10 -8.79 7.23 -0.62
CA ARG A 10 -10.20 7.59 -0.74
C ARG A 10 -11.10 6.83 0.25
N GLY A 11 -12.37 7.15 0.23
CA GLY A 11 -13.42 6.36 0.90
C GLY A 11 -13.24 6.25 2.41
N GLU A 12 -13.43 5.05 2.92
CA GLU A 12 -13.46 4.81 4.36
C GLU A 12 -12.09 4.98 5.02
N ILE A 13 -11.00 4.57 4.35
CA ILE A 13 -9.66 4.71 4.92
C ILE A 13 -9.26 6.19 5.08
N ALA A 14 -9.57 7.02 4.09
CA ALA A 14 -9.35 8.46 4.21
C ALA A 14 -10.14 9.05 5.38
N MET A 15 -11.41 8.66 5.52
CA MET A 15 -12.25 9.10 6.64
C MET A 15 -11.69 8.65 8.00
N ARG A 16 -11.20 7.43 8.09
CA ARG A 16 -10.61 6.90 9.33
C ARG A 16 -9.40 7.73 9.75
N ILE A 17 -8.50 8.03 8.81
CA ILE A 17 -7.31 8.86 9.06
C ILE A 17 -7.72 10.27 9.46
N PHE A 18 -8.65 10.91 8.73
CA PHE A 18 -9.10 12.26 9.02
C PHE A 18 -9.75 12.40 10.41
N ARG A 19 -10.51 11.40 10.85
CA ARG A 19 -11.07 11.39 12.21
C ARG A 19 -9.97 11.43 13.28
N THR A 20 -8.92 10.64 13.08
CA THR A 20 -7.77 10.64 13.99
C THR A 20 -7.02 11.97 13.94
N CYS A 21 -6.79 12.53 12.74
CA CYS A 21 -6.18 13.84 12.58
C CYS A 21 -6.93 14.92 13.36
N ARG A 22 -8.26 14.93 13.29
CA ARG A 22 -9.10 15.86 14.04
C ARG A 22 -8.93 15.74 15.56
N VAL A 23 -8.84 14.50 16.08
CA VAL A 23 -8.60 14.27 17.53
C VAL A 23 -7.22 14.76 17.93
N MET A 24 -6.24 14.71 17.03
CA MET A 24 -4.85 15.12 17.24
C MET A 24 -4.59 16.61 16.90
N ASP A 25 -5.61 17.36 16.53
CA ASP A 25 -5.50 18.76 16.05
C ASP A 25 -4.51 18.92 14.88
N ILE A 26 -4.63 18.00 13.91
CA ILE A 26 -3.84 17.98 12.67
C ILE A 26 -4.76 18.32 11.50
N SER A 27 -4.41 19.35 10.73
CA SER A 27 -5.13 19.76 9.52
C SER A 27 -5.10 18.68 8.43
N THR A 28 -6.16 18.62 7.62
CA THR A 28 -6.38 17.53 6.68
C THR A 28 -6.51 18.00 5.25
N VAL A 29 -5.88 17.27 4.32
CA VAL A 29 -5.96 17.50 2.88
C VAL A 29 -6.45 16.21 2.20
N ALA A 30 -7.55 16.29 1.49
CA ALA A 30 -8.06 15.22 0.64
C ALA A 30 -7.57 15.38 -0.80
N VAL A 31 -7.35 14.27 -1.48
CA VAL A 31 -7.30 14.20 -2.94
C VAL A 31 -8.51 13.44 -3.44
N TYR A 32 -9.02 13.80 -4.62
CA TYR A 32 -10.19 13.15 -5.19
C TYR A 32 -10.20 13.16 -6.71
N THR A 33 -10.87 12.19 -7.30
CA THR A 33 -11.18 12.14 -8.73
C THR A 33 -12.58 12.71 -8.99
N HIS A 34 -12.92 13.02 -10.23
CA HIS A 34 -14.23 13.59 -10.56
C HIS A 34 -15.40 12.77 -10.03
N VAL A 35 -15.31 11.44 -10.08
CA VAL A 35 -16.37 10.55 -9.59
C VAL A 35 -16.52 10.60 -8.07
N ASP A 36 -15.47 10.96 -7.35
CA ASP A 36 -15.47 11.06 -5.89
C ASP A 36 -15.73 12.47 -5.36
N ARG A 37 -16.03 13.46 -6.23
CA ARG A 37 -16.20 14.87 -5.84
C ARG A 37 -17.21 15.08 -4.72
N GLY A 38 -18.26 14.28 -4.67
CA GLY A 38 -19.30 14.31 -3.63
C GLY A 38 -19.03 13.38 -2.45
N ALA A 39 -17.93 12.63 -2.45
CA ALA A 39 -17.64 11.64 -1.44
C ALA A 39 -17.42 12.26 -0.05
N LEU A 40 -17.71 11.46 0.99
CA LEU A 40 -17.66 11.92 2.37
C LEU A 40 -16.27 12.42 2.78
N HIS A 41 -15.19 11.74 2.36
CA HIS A 41 -13.82 12.12 2.69
C HIS A 41 -13.44 13.50 2.11
N VAL A 42 -13.97 13.86 0.93
CA VAL A 42 -13.74 15.17 0.30
C VAL A 42 -14.43 16.28 1.10
N ARG A 43 -15.65 16.01 1.56
CA ARG A 43 -16.45 16.98 2.34
C ARG A 43 -15.96 17.13 3.79
N TYR A 44 -15.28 16.12 4.30
CA TYR A 44 -14.82 16.09 5.70
C TYR A 44 -13.46 16.77 5.89
N ALA A 45 -12.59 16.74 4.88
CA ALA A 45 -11.29 17.38 4.92
C ALA A 45 -11.37 18.90 4.91
N GLU A 46 -10.39 19.57 5.50
CA GLU A 46 -10.31 21.04 5.50
C GLU A 46 -9.94 21.60 4.13
N GLU A 47 -9.10 20.87 3.39
CA GLU A 47 -8.72 21.18 2.01
C GLU A 47 -8.95 19.95 1.13
N ALA A 48 -9.35 20.17 -0.13
CA ALA A 48 -9.53 19.08 -1.08
C ALA A 48 -9.08 19.48 -2.49
N TYR A 49 -8.34 18.58 -3.15
CA TYR A 49 -7.77 18.81 -4.48
C TYR A 49 -8.20 17.72 -5.45
N CYS A 50 -8.73 18.15 -6.60
CA CYS A 50 -9.02 17.23 -7.69
C CYS A 50 -7.73 16.80 -8.37
N ILE A 51 -7.56 15.48 -8.54
CA ILE A 51 -6.40 14.89 -9.21
C ILE A 51 -6.74 14.29 -10.57
N SER A 52 -7.99 14.44 -11.05
CA SER A 52 -8.38 13.97 -12.38
C SER A 52 -8.02 14.98 -13.46
N ASN A 53 -7.55 14.49 -14.61
CA ASN A 53 -7.32 15.27 -15.81
C ASN A 53 -8.58 15.36 -16.70
N SER A 54 -9.49 14.39 -16.58
CA SER A 54 -10.78 14.34 -17.29
C SER A 54 -11.83 13.65 -16.39
N PRO A 55 -13.14 13.74 -16.72
CA PRO A 55 -14.18 13.03 -15.98
C PRO A 55 -14.02 11.52 -15.92
N GLU A 56 -13.42 10.92 -16.95
CA GLU A 56 -13.18 9.48 -17.05
C GLU A 56 -11.93 9.04 -16.26
N ASP A 57 -11.08 9.98 -15.89
CA ASP A 57 -9.85 9.71 -15.15
C ASP A 57 -10.15 9.46 -13.67
N THR A 58 -10.22 8.20 -13.30
CA THR A 58 -10.54 7.74 -11.93
C THR A 58 -9.32 7.28 -11.14
N SER A 59 -8.10 7.46 -11.67
CA SER A 59 -6.87 6.95 -11.08
C SER A 59 -6.40 7.79 -9.89
N TYR A 60 -6.06 7.09 -8.80
CA TYR A 60 -5.34 7.63 -7.65
C TYR A 60 -3.82 7.38 -7.71
N LEU A 61 -3.35 6.68 -8.77
CA LEU A 61 -1.93 6.38 -8.98
C LEU A 61 -1.24 7.53 -9.72
N LYS A 62 -1.17 8.70 -9.06
CA LYS A 62 -0.59 9.94 -9.61
C LYS A 62 0.45 10.54 -8.65
N PRO A 63 1.60 9.87 -8.50
CA PRO A 63 2.61 10.25 -7.52
C PRO A 63 3.09 11.71 -7.68
N GLU A 64 3.30 12.17 -8.91
CA GLU A 64 3.78 13.54 -9.18
C GLU A 64 2.79 14.60 -8.70
N LEU A 65 1.51 14.40 -9.01
CA LEU A 65 0.47 15.37 -8.66
C LEU A 65 0.21 15.40 -7.15
N ILE A 66 0.19 14.22 -6.52
CA ILE A 66 0.03 14.09 -5.07
C ILE A 66 1.20 14.76 -4.35
N LEU A 67 2.43 14.53 -4.81
CA LEU A 67 3.63 15.14 -4.25
C LEU A 67 3.61 16.67 -4.41
N ALA A 68 3.22 17.16 -5.58
CA ALA A 68 3.08 18.61 -5.82
C ALA A 68 2.04 19.27 -4.89
N ILE A 69 0.90 18.60 -4.65
CA ILE A 69 -0.12 19.07 -3.70
C ILE A 69 0.42 19.07 -2.26
N ALA A 70 1.13 18.00 -1.86
CA ALA A 70 1.74 17.94 -0.54
C ALA A 70 2.74 19.08 -0.29
N LYS A 71 3.59 19.36 -1.26
CA LYS A 71 4.55 20.51 -1.21
C LYS A 71 3.81 21.83 -1.14
N LYS A 72 2.80 22.04 -1.98
CA LYS A 72 2.00 23.27 -2.00
C LYS A 72 1.32 23.53 -0.65
N THR A 73 0.83 22.48 0.00
CA THR A 73 0.06 22.59 1.26
C THR A 73 0.93 22.46 2.52
N GLY A 74 2.20 22.08 2.37
CA GLY A 74 3.10 21.78 3.48
C GLY A 74 2.69 20.53 4.26
N ALA A 75 1.95 19.60 3.64
CA ALA A 75 1.42 18.42 4.29
C ALA A 75 2.40 17.24 4.24
N ALA A 76 2.44 16.44 5.30
CA ALA A 76 2.95 15.07 5.24
C ALA A 76 1.99 14.19 4.46
N ILE A 77 2.47 13.14 3.80
CA ILE A 77 1.64 12.22 3.02
C ILE A 77 1.36 10.95 3.82
N HIS A 78 0.08 10.64 4.03
CA HIS A 78 -0.37 9.34 4.52
C HIS A 78 -0.96 8.53 3.36
N PRO A 79 -0.34 7.44 2.91
CA PRO A 79 -0.79 6.70 1.74
C PRO A 79 -2.03 5.83 1.99
N GLY A 80 -2.40 5.59 3.26
CA GLY A 80 -3.41 4.60 3.62
C GLY A 80 -2.93 3.18 3.37
N TYR A 81 -3.75 2.37 2.71
CA TYR A 81 -3.40 1.04 2.21
C TYR A 81 -3.75 0.92 0.73
N GLY A 82 -3.10 0.00 0.00
CA GLY A 82 -3.20 -0.09 -1.47
C GLY A 82 -2.65 1.17 -2.16
N PHE A 83 -3.00 1.40 -3.42
CA PHE A 83 -2.53 2.53 -4.23
C PHE A 83 -1.01 2.74 -4.12
N LEU A 84 -0.59 3.86 -3.55
CA LEU A 84 0.82 4.24 -3.43
C LEU A 84 1.48 3.77 -2.12
N SER A 85 0.77 3.06 -1.23
CA SER A 85 1.30 2.64 0.07
C SER A 85 2.45 1.62 -0.04
N GLU A 86 2.45 0.83 -1.11
CA GLU A 86 3.47 -0.19 -1.39
C GLU A 86 4.44 0.23 -2.52
N ASN A 87 4.40 1.52 -2.90
CA ASN A 87 5.25 2.05 -3.96
C ASN A 87 6.54 2.63 -3.36
N ALA A 88 7.62 1.86 -3.44
CA ALA A 88 8.93 2.25 -2.91
C ALA A 88 9.50 3.50 -3.61
N ASP A 89 9.29 3.65 -4.92
CA ASP A 89 9.79 4.80 -5.67
C ASP A 89 9.06 6.08 -5.27
N PHE A 90 7.77 5.99 -4.98
CA PHE A 90 7.01 7.13 -4.46
C PHE A 90 7.51 7.54 -3.07
N ALA A 91 7.74 6.59 -2.17
CA ALA A 91 8.29 6.86 -0.85
C ALA A 91 9.69 7.52 -0.95
N ARG A 92 10.57 7.01 -1.82
CA ARG A 92 11.91 7.58 -2.07
C ARG A 92 11.81 9.02 -2.59
N ARG A 93 10.94 9.28 -3.54
CA ARG A 93 10.73 10.63 -4.07
C ARG A 93 10.22 11.60 -3.00
N CYS A 94 9.35 11.15 -2.10
CA CYS A 94 8.95 11.98 -0.97
C CYS A 94 10.15 12.37 -0.11
N GLU A 95 11.03 11.41 0.20
CA GLU A 95 12.26 11.65 0.98
C GLU A 95 13.20 12.63 0.26
N GLU A 96 13.47 12.42 -1.03
CA GLU A 96 14.34 13.27 -1.86
C GLU A 96 13.83 14.72 -1.97
N GLU A 97 12.51 14.90 -2.01
CA GLU A 97 11.87 16.20 -2.13
C GLU A 97 11.51 16.83 -0.77
N GLY A 98 11.94 16.22 0.33
CA GLY A 98 11.75 16.75 1.69
C GLY A 98 10.31 16.69 2.19
N VAL A 99 9.47 15.84 1.60
CA VAL A 99 8.09 15.59 2.03
C VAL A 99 8.05 14.37 2.95
N ILE A 100 7.46 14.52 4.14
CA ILE A 100 7.34 13.40 5.07
C ILE A 100 6.35 12.37 4.51
N PHE A 101 6.84 11.15 4.26
CA PHE A 101 6.01 9.99 3.97
C PHE A 101 5.70 9.25 5.28
N ILE A 102 4.43 9.11 5.62
CA ILE A 102 3.99 8.42 6.85
C ILE A 102 3.91 6.93 6.55
N GLY A 103 5.01 6.24 6.79
CA GLY A 103 5.19 4.82 6.50
C GLY A 103 6.62 4.37 6.69
N PRO A 104 6.96 3.13 6.34
CA PRO A 104 8.33 2.65 6.30
C PRO A 104 9.15 3.39 5.24
N GLY A 105 10.48 3.42 5.40
CA GLY A 105 11.38 3.93 4.38
C GLY A 105 11.31 3.13 3.07
N ALA A 106 11.68 3.77 1.96
CA ALA A 106 11.56 3.20 0.61
C ALA A 106 12.20 1.82 0.46
N ASP A 107 13.38 1.60 1.06
CA ASP A 107 14.09 0.33 0.98
C ASP A 107 13.37 -0.81 1.72
N ILE A 108 12.69 -0.50 2.81
CA ILE A 108 11.87 -1.48 3.53
C ILE A 108 10.64 -1.85 2.72
N ILE A 109 9.97 -0.85 2.11
CA ILE A 109 8.81 -1.10 1.23
C ILE A 109 9.24 -2.01 0.07
N ALA A 110 10.37 -1.72 -0.58
CA ALA A 110 10.88 -2.53 -1.70
C ALA A 110 11.15 -3.98 -1.29
N LYS A 111 11.84 -4.21 -0.17
CA LYS A 111 12.17 -5.55 0.34
C LYS A 111 10.92 -6.32 0.76
N MET A 112 9.98 -5.66 1.44
CA MET A 112 8.75 -6.30 1.91
C MET A 112 7.74 -6.55 0.79
N GLY A 113 7.86 -5.85 -0.34
CA GLY A 113 7.05 -6.08 -1.53
C GLY A 113 7.36 -7.41 -2.25
N ILE A 114 8.55 -7.99 -2.02
CA ILE A 114 8.97 -9.29 -2.58
C ILE A 114 8.72 -10.37 -1.53
N LYS A 115 7.73 -11.25 -1.76
CA LYS A 115 7.30 -12.26 -0.77
C LYS A 115 8.42 -13.16 -0.25
N THR A 116 9.33 -13.59 -1.13
CA THR A 116 10.47 -14.44 -0.75
C THR A 116 11.49 -13.69 0.11
N GLU A 117 11.78 -12.44 -0.23
CA GLU A 117 12.67 -11.59 0.57
C GLU A 117 12.06 -11.25 1.93
N ALA A 118 10.78 -10.89 1.95
CA ALA A 118 10.07 -10.61 3.19
C ALA A 118 10.10 -11.81 4.14
N ARG A 119 9.87 -13.04 3.62
CA ARG A 119 9.94 -14.27 4.41
C ARG A 119 11.34 -14.51 4.97
N LYS A 120 12.38 -14.31 4.15
CA LYS A 120 13.78 -14.43 4.56
C LYS A 120 14.10 -13.47 5.71
N ILE A 121 13.78 -12.20 5.55
CA ILE A 121 14.00 -11.14 6.56
C ILE A 121 13.27 -11.49 7.87
N MET A 122 12.01 -11.92 7.80
CA MET A 122 11.25 -12.29 9.00
C MET A 122 11.84 -13.50 9.71
N ARG A 123 12.32 -14.50 8.97
CA ARG A 123 13.00 -15.66 9.55
C ARG A 123 14.31 -15.27 10.25
N GLU A 124 15.14 -14.47 9.60
CA GLU A 124 16.40 -13.97 10.15
C GLU A 124 16.17 -13.14 11.43
N ALA A 125 15.04 -12.45 11.51
CA ALA A 125 14.59 -11.73 12.70
C ALA A 125 13.99 -12.64 13.79
N GLY A 126 13.95 -13.96 13.60
CA GLY A 126 13.40 -14.92 14.57
C GLY A 126 11.88 -14.92 14.68
N LEU A 127 11.18 -14.31 13.73
CA LEU A 127 9.72 -14.27 13.74
C LEU A 127 9.13 -15.58 13.20
N PRO A 128 8.02 -16.08 13.76
CA PRO A 128 7.34 -17.24 13.22
C PRO A 128 6.77 -16.94 11.83
N ILE A 129 7.10 -17.79 10.88
CA ILE A 129 6.61 -17.72 9.51
C ILE A 129 5.82 -18.97 9.15
N VAL A 130 4.82 -18.83 8.30
CA VAL A 130 4.09 -19.98 7.75
C VAL A 130 5.05 -20.86 6.94
N PRO A 131 5.07 -22.19 7.10
CA PRO A 131 5.90 -23.09 6.28
C PRO A 131 5.67 -22.87 4.78
N GLY A 132 6.70 -23.00 3.96
CA GLY A 132 6.63 -22.79 2.51
C GLY A 132 8.00 -22.62 1.87
N THR A 133 8.02 -22.41 0.55
CA THR A 133 9.26 -22.31 -0.23
C THR A 133 10.01 -21.00 0.01
N GLU A 134 11.33 -21.05 -0.13
CA GLU A 134 12.21 -19.87 -0.09
C GLU A 134 12.42 -19.27 -1.48
N THR A 135 12.28 -20.11 -2.49
CA THR A 135 12.39 -19.73 -3.90
C THR A 135 11.08 -20.04 -4.63
N PRO A 136 10.82 -19.33 -5.75
CA PRO A 136 9.69 -19.66 -6.59
C PRO A 136 9.77 -21.10 -7.10
N VAL A 137 8.66 -21.83 -7.02
CA VAL A 137 8.54 -23.17 -7.56
C VAL A 137 8.28 -23.12 -9.07
N GLN A 138 8.89 -24.06 -9.80
CA GLN A 138 8.75 -24.16 -11.25
C GLN A 138 8.02 -25.46 -11.62
N GLY A 139 6.77 -25.30 -12.08
CA GLY A 139 5.98 -26.42 -12.57
C GLY A 139 5.28 -27.22 -11.46
N ILE A 140 4.33 -28.06 -11.92
CA ILE A 140 3.38 -28.76 -11.05
C ILE A 140 4.05 -29.84 -10.20
N GLU A 141 5.09 -30.49 -10.69
CA GLU A 141 5.74 -31.57 -9.97
C GLU A 141 6.53 -31.07 -8.74
N GLU A 142 7.14 -29.90 -8.87
CA GLU A 142 7.79 -29.25 -7.72
C GLU A 142 6.77 -28.80 -6.69
N VAL A 143 5.64 -28.22 -7.14
CA VAL A 143 4.52 -27.86 -6.26
C VAL A 143 4.02 -29.06 -5.49
N LYS A 144 3.80 -30.22 -6.14
CA LYS A 144 3.37 -31.48 -5.49
C LYS A 144 4.38 -31.99 -4.47
N LYS A 145 5.67 -31.88 -4.76
CA LYS A 145 6.74 -32.26 -3.83
C LYS A 145 6.70 -31.41 -2.58
N VAL A 146 6.68 -30.08 -2.75
CA VAL A 146 6.61 -29.13 -1.62
C VAL A 146 5.31 -29.32 -0.82
N ALA A 147 4.18 -29.57 -1.49
CA ALA A 147 2.92 -29.83 -0.82
C ALA A 147 2.95 -31.05 0.10
N LYS A 148 3.67 -32.11 -0.30
CA LYS A 148 3.86 -33.30 0.55
C LYS A 148 4.74 -33.01 1.75
N GLU A 149 5.75 -32.15 1.61
CA GLU A 149 6.67 -31.79 2.69
C GLU A 149 6.01 -30.85 3.71
N VAL A 150 5.25 -29.86 3.23
CA VAL A 150 4.59 -28.82 4.06
C VAL A 150 3.31 -29.35 4.68
N GLY A 151 2.59 -30.25 3.97
CA GLY A 151 1.26 -30.73 4.36
C GLY A 151 0.12 -29.89 3.76
N TYR A 152 -1.04 -30.52 3.60
CA TYR A 152 -2.27 -29.87 3.11
C TYR A 152 -3.12 -29.30 4.26
N PRO A 153 -3.90 -28.21 4.04
CA PRO A 153 -4.03 -27.46 2.78
C PRO A 153 -2.82 -26.55 2.51
N ILE A 154 -2.50 -26.32 1.24
CA ILE A 154 -1.46 -25.36 0.81
C ILE A 154 -2.06 -24.19 0.07
N MET A 155 -1.36 -23.07 0.12
CA MET A 155 -1.65 -21.87 -0.65
C MET A 155 -0.59 -21.67 -1.72
N VAL A 156 -1.00 -21.63 -2.98
CA VAL A 156 -0.13 -21.33 -4.13
C VAL A 156 -0.44 -19.91 -4.59
N SER A 157 0.61 -19.09 -4.73
CA SER A 157 0.46 -17.69 -5.12
C SER A 157 1.52 -17.34 -6.15
N SER A 158 1.18 -16.57 -7.17
CA SER A 158 2.19 -15.99 -8.06
C SER A 158 3.02 -14.94 -7.30
N ILE A 159 4.26 -14.72 -7.74
CA ILE A 159 5.17 -13.74 -7.12
C ILE A 159 4.55 -12.34 -7.15
N ASN A 160 3.81 -12.03 -8.20
CA ASN A 160 3.23 -10.70 -8.46
C ASN A 160 1.71 -10.64 -8.23
N SER A 161 1.09 -11.67 -7.67
CA SER A 161 -0.37 -11.71 -7.47
C SER A 161 -0.74 -11.39 -6.03
N ILE A 162 -1.72 -10.50 -5.88
CA ILE A 162 -2.34 -10.17 -4.59
C ILE A 162 -3.29 -11.29 -4.12
N TYR A 163 -3.78 -12.12 -5.07
CA TYR A 163 -4.75 -13.17 -4.78
C TYR A 163 -4.08 -14.55 -4.77
N PRO A 164 -3.93 -15.18 -3.59
CA PRO A 164 -3.45 -16.54 -3.51
C PRO A 164 -4.51 -17.53 -3.95
N LEU A 165 -4.08 -18.60 -4.63
CA LEU A 165 -4.92 -19.78 -4.87
C LEU A 165 -4.78 -20.72 -3.67
N VAL A 166 -5.89 -21.07 -3.07
CA VAL A 166 -5.95 -22.12 -2.02
C VAL A 166 -6.22 -23.44 -2.70
N SER A 167 -5.37 -24.43 -2.47
CA SER A 167 -5.52 -25.78 -3.01
C SER A 167 -5.54 -26.80 -1.88
N ASP A 168 -6.45 -27.77 -1.98
CA ASP A 168 -6.45 -28.99 -1.18
C ASP A 168 -5.92 -30.17 -2.00
N SER A 169 -5.78 -31.32 -1.37
CA SER A 169 -5.25 -32.54 -2.01
C SER A 169 -6.07 -33.05 -3.21
N ARG A 170 -7.24 -32.48 -3.48
CA ARG A 170 -8.15 -32.88 -4.55
C ARG A 170 -8.00 -32.05 -5.80
N THR A 171 -7.28 -30.94 -5.73
CA THR A 171 -7.16 -29.93 -6.81
C THR A 171 -5.80 -29.93 -7.49
N LEU A 172 -4.82 -30.71 -7.02
CA LEU A 172 -3.51 -30.96 -7.60
C LEU A 172 -3.41 -32.43 -8.00
#